data_9c3c667e41eeb5e6695919bd7577384c
#
_entry.id   9c3c667e41eeb5e6695919bd7577384c
#
_cell.length_a   1.000
_cell.length_b   1.000
_cell.length_c   1.000
_cell.angle_alpha   90.00
_cell.angle_beta   90.00
_cell.angle_gamma   90.00
#
_symmetry.space_group_name_H-M   'P 1'
#
loop_
_entity.id
_entity.type
_entity.pdbx_description
1 polymer ?
#
loop_
_entity_poly.entity_id
_entity_poly.type
_entity_poly.pdbx_seq_one_letter_code
_entity_poly.pdbx_strand_id
1 'polypeptide(L)'
;SSAASDVYKRQVMDMENLAERITIFLAAHNYIAEDKKDWCHYVVIKFLMSALSLCFLIPIGSLVVGWIGSILYTFTFRFLRARTGGYHAKTPHGCLITSVILQILFLSLSICMPDASLFIFVAIISGLSIALIGPVNHPELHLSSAEMSALRPRIYLRVAFISIAFALILFVNPVWAGCIAFSIFSVALLLAFSAYGFGVQ
;
A
#
# COMPACT_ATOMS: atom_id res chain seq x y z
N SER A 1 22.22 17.05 -6.56
CA SER A 1 21.69 15.91 -5.75
C SER A 1 21.70 16.16 -4.24
N SER A 2 22.49 17.12 -3.72
CA SER A 2 22.54 17.42 -2.28
C SER A 2 21.27 18.12 -1.76
N ALA A 3 20.76 19.12 -2.46
CA ALA A 3 19.62 19.92 -2.02
C ALA A 3 18.34 19.08 -1.81
N ALA A 4 18.03 18.14 -2.72
CA ALA A 4 16.88 17.25 -2.56
C ALA A 4 17.04 16.29 -1.37
N SER A 5 18.27 15.83 -1.11
CA SER A 5 18.61 15.00 0.05
C SER A 5 18.44 15.79 1.37
N ASP A 6 18.81 17.07 1.36
CA ASP A 6 18.73 17.92 2.57
C ASP A 6 17.29 18.32 2.89
N VAL A 7 16.47 18.61 1.89
CA VAL A 7 15.02 18.86 2.07
C VAL A 7 14.34 17.62 2.65
N TYR A 8 14.71 16.45 2.18
CA TYR A 8 14.14 15.20 2.73
C TYR A 8 14.57 14.93 4.17
N LYS A 9 15.85 15.06 4.48
CA LYS A 9 16.33 14.89 5.86
C LYS A 9 15.57 15.80 6.82
N ARG A 10 15.29 17.04 6.41
CA ARG A 10 14.46 17.96 7.18
C ARG A 10 13.02 17.46 7.35
N GLN A 11 12.38 17.00 6.28
CA GLN A 11 11.01 16.47 6.35
C GLN A 11 10.89 15.23 7.23
N VAL A 12 11.86 14.31 7.16
CA VAL A 12 11.88 13.12 8.04
C VAL A 12 12.07 13.55 9.49
N MET A 13 13.01 14.45 9.75
CA MET A 13 13.28 15.00 11.09
C MET A 13 12.09 15.76 11.66
N ASP A 14 11.36 16.52 10.82
CA ASP A 14 10.14 17.22 11.23
C ASP A 14 9.01 16.24 11.56
N MET A 15 8.90 15.11 10.85
CA MET A 15 7.92 14.08 11.13
C MET A 15 8.26 13.26 12.37
N GLU A 16 9.53 12.96 12.60
CA GLU A 16 9.99 12.33 13.85
C GLU A 16 9.69 13.23 15.05
N ASN A 17 10.01 14.53 14.97
CA ASN A 17 9.71 15.51 16.00
C ASN A 17 8.19 15.63 16.26
N LEU A 18 7.35 15.59 15.19
CA LEU A 18 5.91 15.63 15.32
C LEU A 18 5.39 14.34 15.99
N ALA A 19 5.90 13.19 15.59
CA ALA A 19 5.53 11.90 16.19
C ALA A 19 5.90 11.84 17.68
N GLU A 20 7.09 12.33 18.02
CA GLU A 20 7.54 12.42 19.41
C GLU A 20 6.63 13.32 20.25
N ARG A 21 6.29 14.51 19.73
CA ARG A 21 5.36 15.44 20.42
C ARG A 21 3.99 14.81 20.64
N ILE A 22 3.44 14.11 19.65
CA ILE A 22 2.16 13.41 19.77
C ILE A 22 2.27 12.30 20.83
N THR A 23 3.34 11.51 20.81
CA THR A 23 3.56 10.43 21.77
C THR A 23 3.70 10.94 23.19
N ILE A 24 4.47 12.03 23.41
CA ILE A 24 4.62 12.67 24.71
C ILE A 24 3.27 13.20 25.20
N PHE A 25 2.50 13.85 24.33
CA PHE A 25 1.16 14.34 24.67
C PHE A 25 0.23 13.20 25.12
N LEU A 26 0.21 12.08 24.38
CA LEU A 26 -0.62 10.91 24.73
C LEU A 26 -0.20 10.27 26.05
N ALA A 27 1.09 10.21 26.33
CA ALA A 27 1.62 9.70 27.60
C ALA A 27 1.29 10.64 28.78
N ALA A 28 1.49 11.94 28.60
CA ALA A 28 1.21 12.94 29.64
C ALA A 28 -0.26 12.98 30.08
N HIS A 29 -1.19 12.60 29.17
CA HIS A 29 -2.61 12.51 29.47
C HIS A 29 -3.08 11.10 29.85
N ASN A 30 -2.16 10.17 30.11
CA ASN A 30 -2.44 8.78 30.48
C ASN A 30 -3.27 7.99 29.43
N TYR A 31 -3.24 8.41 28.14
CA TYR A 31 -3.87 7.65 27.05
C TYR A 31 -3.06 6.40 26.68
N ILE A 32 -1.77 6.40 26.97
CA ILE A 32 -0.86 5.26 26.79
C ILE A 32 -0.03 5.05 28.04
N ALA A 33 0.27 3.80 28.35
CA ALA A 33 1.18 3.45 29.44
C ALA A 33 2.63 3.76 29.02
N GLU A 34 3.48 4.09 30.01
CA GLU A 34 4.89 4.47 29.76
C GLU A 34 5.68 3.37 29.02
N ASP A 35 5.43 2.10 29.33
CA ASP A 35 6.03 0.94 28.69
C ASP A 35 5.67 0.77 27.21
N LYS A 36 4.64 1.48 26.71
CA LYS A 36 4.17 1.46 25.32
C LYS A 36 4.55 2.71 24.51
N LYS A 37 5.35 3.60 25.07
CA LYS A 37 5.77 4.84 24.38
C LYS A 37 6.46 4.55 23.04
N ASP A 38 7.45 3.66 23.02
CA ASP A 38 8.22 3.35 21.82
C ASP A 38 7.34 2.72 20.73
N TRP A 39 6.43 1.84 21.14
CA TRP A 39 5.45 1.28 20.23
C TRP A 39 4.50 2.34 19.67
N CYS A 40 4.02 3.24 20.51
CA CYS A 40 3.15 4.35 20.08
C CYS A 40 3.86 5.27 19.12
N HIS A 41 5.11 5.66 19.41
CA HIS A 41 5.95 6.46 18.54
C HIS A 41 6.09 5.84 17.15
N TYR A 42 6.41 4.55 17.09
CA TYR A 42 6.50 3.80 15.84
C TYR A 42 5.18 3.81 15.05
N VAL A 43 4.04 3.60 15.73
CA VAL A 43 2.72 3.60 15.09
C VAL A 43 2.37 4.98 14.54
N VAL A 44 2.66 6.04 15.29
CA VAL A 44 2.41 7.43 14.86
C VAL A 44 3.25 7.78 13.64
N ILE A 45 4.55 7.44 13.62
CA ILE A 45 5.41 7.64 12.43
C ILE A 45 4.81 6.91 11.22
N LYS A 46 4.45 5.64 11.37
CA LYS A 46 3.84 4.84 10.28
C LYS A 46 2.54 5.46 9.77
N PHE A 47 1.73 6.00 10.66
CA PHE A 47 0.49 6.69 10.31
C PHE A 47 0.77 7.98 9.53
N LEU A 48 1.69 8.84 10.01
CA LEU A 48 2.06 10.09 9.36
C LEU A 48 2.64 9.85 7.96
N MET A 49 3.58 8.89 7.83
CA MET A 49 4.13 8.49 6.52
C MET A 49 3.05 7.99 5.57
N SER A 50 2.11 7.24 6.12
CA SER A 50 0.96 6.72 5.40
C SER A 50 0.04 7.84 4.90
N ALA A 51 -0.30 8.79 5.77
CA ALA A 51 -1.13 9.95 5.43
C ALA A 51 -0.44 10.82 4.36
N LEU A 52 0.85 11.10 4.53
CA LEU A 52 1.64 11.86 3.56
C LEU A 52 1.61 11.20 2.18
N SER A 53 1.82 9.88 2.12
CA SER A 53 1.78 9.17 0.83
C SER A 53 0.40 9.25 0.16
N LEU A 54 -0.71 9.24 0.92
CA LEU A 54 -2.06 9.42 0.38
C LEU A 54 -2.26 10.83 -0.19
N CYS A 55 -1.74 11.86 0.49
CA CYS A 55 -1.79 13.25 0.04
C CYS A 55 -1.07 13.46 -1.32
N PHE A 56 -0.12 12.60 -1.69
CA PHE A 56 0.52 12.65 -3.00
C PHE A 56 -0.15 11.70 -4.01
N LEU A 57 -0.41 10.46 -3.63
CA LEU A 57 -0.91 9.44 -4.54
C LEU A 57 -2.31 9.78 -5.07
N ILE A 58 -3.23 10.23 -4.22
CA ILE A 58 -4.60 10.50 -4.66
C ILE A 58 -4.65 11.67 -5.65
N PRO A 59 -4.06 12.86 -5.40
CA PRO A 59 -4.05 13.96 -6.37
C PRO A 59 -3.33 13.60 -7.67
N ILE A 60 -2.16 12.97 -7.61
CA ILE A 60 -1.42 12.57 -8.81
C ILE A 60 -2.24 11.60 -9.66
N GLY A 61 -2.83 10.57 -9.05
CA GLY A 61 -3.68 9.62 -9.77
C GLY A 61 -4.96 10.26 -10.30
N SER A 62 -5.49 11.29 -9.62
CA SER A 62 -6.70 11.99 -10.07
C SER A 62 -6.49 12.77 -11.35
N LEU A 63 -5.28 13.21 -11.64
CA LEU A 63 -4.93 13.84 -12.91
C LEU A 63 -5.03 12.87 -14.10
N VAL A 64 -4.92 11.57 -13.85
CA VAL A 64 -4.99 10.53 -14.88
C VAL A 64 -6.42 10.04 -15.09
N VAL A 65 -7.11 9.63 -14.02
CA VAL A 65 -8.39 8.88 -14.10
C VAL A 65 -9.53 9.54 -13.33
N GLY A 66 -9.32 10.74 -12.81
CA GLY A 66 -10.24 11.42 -11.91
C GLY A 66 -10.18 10.88 -10.47
N TRP A 67 -10.84 11.58 -9.54
CA TRP A 67 -10.77 11.32 -8.11
C TRP A 67 -11.24 9.92 -7.71
N ILE A 68 -12.36 9.46 -8.29
CA ILE A 68 -12.96 8.18 -7.94
C ILE A 68 -12.01 7.03 -8.31
N GLY A 69 -11.51 7.00 -9.54
CA GLY A 69 -10.58 5.95 -9.99
C GLY A 69 -9.27 5.95 -9.19
N SER A 70 -8.74 7.13 -8.88
CA SER A 70 -7.53 7.27 -8.04
C SER A 70 -7.75 6.76 -6.63
N ILE A 71 -8.88 7.08 -6.00
CA ILE A 71 -9.24 6.59 -4.66
C ILE A 71 -9.41 5.07 -4.68
N LEU A 72 -10.13 4.52 -5.67
CA LEU A 72 -10.35 3.08 -5.80
C LEU A 72 -9.02 2.32 -5.94
N TYR A 73 -8.12 2.80 -6.82
CA TYR A 73 -6.79 2.20 -6.97
C TYR A 73 -6.00 2.26 -5.67
N THR A 74 -5.88 3.46 -5.09
CA THR A 74 -5.03 3.68 -3.91
C THR A 74 -5.54 2.94 -2.68
N PHE A 75 -6.87 2.95 -2.47
CA PHE A 75 -7.49 2.21 -1.36
C PHE A 75 -7.29 0.70 -1.53
N THR A 76 -7.58 0.13 -2.71
CA THR A 76 -7.39 -1.29 -3.00
C THR A 76 -5.94 -1.72 -2.76
N PHE A 77 -4.99 -0.94 -3.31
CA PHE A 77 -3.56 -1.19 -3.14
C PHE A 77 -3.15 -1.26 -1.67
N ARG A 78 -3.53 -0.25 -0.90
CA ARG A 78 -3.17 -0.19 0.53
C ARG A 78 -3.88 -1.24 1.36
N PHE A 79 -5.16 -1.47 1.08
CA PHE A 79 -5.97 -2.45 1.80
C PHE A 79 -5.40 -3.86 1.66
N LEU A 80 -5.00 -4.27 0.47
CA LEU A 80 -4.36 -5.56 0.26
C LEU A 80 -2.95 -5.58 0.85
N ARG A 81 -2.11 -4.59 0.50
CA ARG A 81 -0.71 -4.54 0.89
C ARG A 81 -0.49 -4.52 2.41
N ALA A 82 -1.41 -3.95 3.17
CA ALA A 82 -1.33 -3.91 4.63
C ALA A 82 -1.28 -5.29 5.32
N ARG A 83 -1.58 -6.38 4.59
CA ARG A 83 -1.54 -7.75 5.14
C ARG A 83 -0.69 -8.72 4.31
N THR A 84 -0.47 -8.42 3.04
CA THR A 84 0.38 -9.26 2.18
C THR A 84 1.86 -8.95 2.36
N GLY A 85 2.20 -7.73 2.79
CA GLY A 85 3.57 -7.24 2.70
C GLY A 85 3.97 -7.00 1.25
N GLY A 86 5.18 -7.33 0.88
CA GLY A 86 5.72 -7.25 -0.47
C GLY A 86 6.95 -6.35 -0.55
N TYR A 87 7.43 -6.09 -1.76
CA TYR A 87 8.64 -5.32 -2.02
C TYR A 87 8.65 -3.97 -1.28
N HIS A 88 9.74 -3.72 -0.58
CA HIS A 88 10.07 -2.42 -0.01
C HIS A 88 11.41 -1.96 -0.57
N ALA A 89 11.45 -0.72 -1.06
CA ALA A 89 12.70 -0.10 -1.45
C ALA A 89 13.55 0.21 -0.20
N LYS A 90 14.87 0.30 -0.38
CA LYS A 90 15.83 0.61 0.71
C LYS A 90 15.60 1.98 1.36
N THR A 91 14.82 2.84 0.71
CA THR A 91 14.50 4.17 1.21
C THR A 91 13.00 4.44 1.11
N PRO A 92 12.40 5.21 2.04
CA PRO A 92 10.99 5.61 1.97
C PRO A 92 10.63 6.34 0.67
N HIS A 93 11.56 7.14 0.13
CA HIS A 93 11.38 7.79 -1.18
C HIS A 93 11.30 6.80 -2.33
N GLY A 94 12.20 5.82 -2.35
CA GLY A 94 12.17 4.77 -3.37
C GLY A 94 10.81 4.06 -3.37
N CYS A 95 10.24 3.81 -2.21
CA CYS A 95 8.92 3.22 -2.07
C CYS A 95 7.82 4.14 -2.61
N LEU A 96 7.86 5.45 -2.29
CA LEU A 96 6.89 6.42 -2.80
C LEU A 96 7.00 6.58 -4.32
N ILE A 97 8.21 6.75 -4.86
CA ILE A 97 8.46 6.88 -6.30
C ILE A 97 7.98 5.64 -7.05
N THR A 98 8.31 4.46 -6.57
CA THR A 98 7.82 3.20 -7.16
C THR A 98 6.29 3.14 -7.16
N SER A 99 5.65 3.53 -6.06
CA SER A 99 4.20 3.55 -5.96
C SER A 99 3.57 4.55 -6.94
N VAL A 100 4.14 5.75 -7.09
CA VAL A 100 3.69 6.77 -8.06
C VAL A 100 3.83 6.27 -9.49
N ILE A 101 4.99 5.69 -9.84
CA ILE A 101 5.24 5.15 -11.19
C ILE A 101 4.24 4.05 -11.51
N LEU A 102 4.06 3.07 -10.63
CA LEU A 102 3.11 1.98 -10.83
C LEU A 102 1.68 2.50 -10.93
N GLN A 103 1.31 3.48 -10.09
CA GLN A 103 -0.02 4.08 -10.14
C GLN A 103 -0.27 4.77 -11.47
N ILE A 104 0.61 5.66 -11.93
CA ILE A 104 0.46 6.36 -13.20
C ILE A 104 0.37 5.36 -14.35
N LEU A 105 1.28 4.38 -14.40
CA LEU A 105 1.31 3.36 -15.44
C LEU A 105 -0.02 2.60 -15.51
N PHE A 106 -0.50 2.07 -14.40
CA PHE A 106 -1.67 1.20 -14.38
C PHE A 106 -2.99 1.97 -14.49
N LEU A 107 -3.06 3.19 -13.97
CA LEU A 107 -4.21 4.07 -14.22
C LEU A 107 -4.29 4.48 -15.70
N SER A 108 -3.17 4.76 -16.35
CA SER A 108 -3.14 5.04 -17.78
C SER A 108 -3.58 3.83 -18.60
N LEU A 109 -3.15 2.62 -18.25
CA LEU A 109 -3.62 1.39 -18.91
C LEU A 109 -5.13 1.17 -18.74
N SER A 110 -5.71 1.53 -17.59
CA SER A 110 -7.17 1.43 -17.37
C SER A 110 -7.98 2.30 -18.32
N ILE A 111 -7.41 3.43 -18.77
CA ILE A 111 -8.06 4.35 -19.72
C ILE A 111 -7.78 3.93 -21.15
N CYS A 112 -6.53 3.58 -21.46
CA CYS A 112 -6.10 3.27 -22.83
C CYS A 112 -6.68 1.94 -23.34
N MET A 113 -6.99 1.02 -22.44
CA MET A 113 -7.48 -0.33 -22.77
C MET A 113 -8.72 -0.67 -21.93
N PRO A 114 -9.87 -0.01 -22.16
CA PRO A 114 -11.07 -0.18 -21.34
C PRO A 114 -11.83 -1.46 -21.70
N ASP A 115 -11.17 -2.62 -21.63
CA ASP A 115 -11.71 -3.94 -21.93
C ASP A 115 -12.07 -4.68 -20.64
N ALA A 116 -13.36 -4.96 -20.46
CA ALA A 116 -13.89 -5.69 -19.31
C ALA A 116 -13.29 -7.10 -19.20
N SER A 117 -13.08 -7.80 -20.32
CA SER A 117 -12.51 -9.15 -20.33
C SER A 117 -11.09 -9.16 -19.84
N LEU A 118 -10.29 -8.16 -20.27
CA LEU A 118 -8.92 -7.96 -19.79
C LEU A 118 -8.91 -7.71 -18.27
N PHE A 119 -9.78 -6.85 -17.77
CA PHE A 119 -9.83 -6.53 -16.34
C PHE A 119 -10.24 -7.73 -15.49
N ILE A 120 -11.20 -8.54 -15.95
CA ILE A 120 -11.58 -9.78 -15.29
C ILE A 120 -10.39 -10.75 -15.25
N PHE A 121 -9.71 -10.94 -16.37
CA PHE A 121 -8.55 -11.83 -16.45
C PHE A 121 -7.43 -11.36 -15.51
N VAL A 122 -7.08 -10.07 -15.54
CA VAL A 122 -6.07 -9.48 -14.67
C VAL A 122 -6.44 -9.64 -13.19
N ALA A 123 -7.69 -9.36 -12.83
CA ALA A 123 -8.15 -9.48 -11.44
C ALA A 123 -8.08 -10.91 -10.92
N ILE A 124 -8.51 -11.90 -11.73
CA ILE A 124 -8.49 -13.32 -11.36
C ILE A 124 -7.04 -13.81 -11.17
N ILE A 125 -6.19 -13.61 -12.18
CA ILE A 125 -4.79 -14.06 -12.12
C ILE A 125 -4.06 -13.44 -10.96
N SER A 126 -4.24 -12.13 -10.76
CA SER A 126 -3.58 -11.42 -9.67
C SER A 126 -4.10 -11.81 -8.30
N GLY A 127 -5.40 -11.98 -8.15
CA GLY A 127 -6.02 -12.45 -6.91
C GLY A 127 -5.56 -13.86 -6.53
N LEU A 128 -5.49 -14.76 -7.50
CA LEU A 128 -4.95 -16.12 -7.33
C LEU A 128 -3.46 -16.06 -6.95
N SER A 129 -2.66 -15.22 -7.61
CA SER A 129 -1.23 -15.05 -7.30
C SER A 129 -1.04 -14.58 -5.85
N ILE A 130 -1.83 -13.61 -5.38
CA ILE A 130 -1.78 -13.15 -3.99
C ILE A 130 -2.16 -14.28 -3.02
N ALA A 131 -3.19 -15.06 -3.35
CA ALA A 131 -3.65 -16.17 -2.51
C ALA A 131 -2.61 -17.29 -2.42
N LEU A 132 -1.93 -17.61 -3.52
CA LEU A 132 -0.92 -18.68 -3.60
C LEU A 132 0.40 -18.28 -2.91
N ILE A 133 0.92 -17.09 -3.21
CA ILE A 133 2.16 -16.61 -2.60
C ILE A 133 1.94 -16.38 -1.10
N GLY A 134 0.81 -15.79 -0.73
CA GLY A 134 0.48 -15.50 0.67
C GLY A 134 1.28 -14.32 1.23
N PRO A 135 1.31 -14.15 2.56
CA PRO A 135 2.08 -13.08 3.19
C PRO A 135 3.58 -13.35 3.04
N VAL A 136 4.34 -12.30 2.73
CA VAL A 136 5.81 -12.33 2.75
C VAL A 136 6.28 -11.62 4.01
N ASN A 137 7.18 -12.28 4.75
CA ASN A 137 7.76 -11.73 5.97
C ASN A 137 8.68 -10.56 5.63
N HIS A 138 8.50 -9.46 6.34
CA HIS A 138 9.42 -8.33 6.21
C HIS A 138 10.59 -8.54 7.17
N PRO A 139 11.84 -8.30 6.77
CA PRO A 139 13.01 -8.52 7.63
C PRO A 139 12.93 -7.80 8.98
N GLU A 140 12.30 -6.64 9.03
CA GLU A 140 12.13 -5.87 10.27
C GLU A 140 11.01 -6.39 11.20
N LEU A 141 10.07 -7.19 10.69
CA LEU A 141 8.92 -7.66 11.48
C LEU A 141 9.17 -8.99 12.17
N HIS A 142 10.15 -9.77 11.69
CA HIS A 142 10.55 -11.08 12.25
C HIS A 142 9.38 -11.98 12.67
N LEU A 143 8.31 -12.01 11.84
CA LEU A 143 7.11 -12.80 12.14
C LEU A 143 7.44 -14.28 12.17
N SER A 144 6.95 -14.97 13.18
CA SER A 144 7.04 -16.42 13.29
C SER A 144 6.19 -17.14 12.24
N SER A 145 6.48 -18.40 11.97
CA SER A 145 5.69 -19.21 11.03
C SER A 145 4.21 -19.33 11.44
N ALA A 146 3.92 -19.34 12.73
CA ALA A 146 2.56 -19.36 13.26
C ALA A 146 1.82 -18.04 12.99
N GLU A 147 2.47 -16.88 13.18
CA GLU A 147 1.90 -15.57 12.88
C GLU A 147 1.68 -15.39 11.39
N MET A 148 2.61 -15.85 10.55
CA MET A 148 2.46 -15.86 9.10
C MET A 148 1.25 -16.68 8.66
N SER A 149 1.06 -17.87 9.23
CA SER A 149 -0.10 -18.71 8.91
C SER A 149 -1.42 -18.08 9.35
N ALA A 150 -1.45 -17.37 10.48
CA ALA A 150 -2.62 -16.65 10.96
C ALA A 150 -3.00 -15.42 10.11
N LEU A 151 -2.09 -14.91 9.27
CA LEU A 151 -2.40 -13.83 8.32
C LEU A 151 -3.10 -14.32 7.05
N ARG A 152 -2.90 -15.58 6.62
CA ARG A 152 -3.48 -16.13 5.37
C ARG A 152 -5.01 -15.97 5.28
N PRO A 153 -5.81 -16.38 6.26
CA PRO A 153 -7.27 -16.24 6.17
C PRO A 153 -7.71 -14.78 6.05
N ARG A 154 -6.98 -13.86 6.69
CA ARG A 154 -7.25 -12.41 6.57
C ARG A 154 -6.95 -11.87 5.17
N ILE A 155 -5.94 -12.42 4.48
CA ILE A 155 -5.64 -12.10 3.09
C ILE A 155 -6.74 -12.61 2.19
N TYR A 156 -7.18 -13.85 2.34
CA TYR A 156 -8.26 -14.42 1.55
C TYR A 156 -9.57 -13.62 1.69
N LEU A 157 -9.91 -13.22 2.92
CA LEU A 157 -11.08 -12.37 3.17
C LEU A 157 -10.95 -11.01 2.45
N ARG A 158 -9.77 -10.40 2.46
CA ARG A 158 -9.54 -9.13 1.76
C ARG A 158 -9.60 -9.26 0.25
N VAL A 159 -8.99 -10.30 -0.30
CA VAL A 159 -9.06 -10.59 -1.73
C VAL A 159 -10.52 -10.83 -2.14
N ALA A 160 -11.27 -11.64 -1.39
CA ALA A 160 -12.70 -11.88 -1.65
C ALA A 160 -13.52 -10.58 -1.59
N PHE A 161 -13.31 -9.75 -0.58
CA PHE A 161 -14.00 -8.46 -0.46
C PHE A 161 -13.71 -7.54 -1.67
N ILE A 162 -12.45 -7.41 -2.07
CA ILE A 162 -12.06 -6.58 -3.23
C ILE A 162 -12.59 -7.19 -4.53
N SER A 163 -12.63 -8.52 -4.66
CA SER A 163 -13.21 -9.19 -5.84
C SER A 163 -14.71 -8.91 -5.98
N ILE A 164 -15.45 -8.91 -4.87
CA ILE A 164 -16.88 -8.53 -4.86
C ILE A 164 -17.02 -7.05 -5.25
N ALA A 165 -16.23 -6.15 -4.67
CA ALA A 165 -16.25 -4.73 -5.01
C ALA A 165 -15.92 -4.51 -6.49
N PHE A 166 -14.92 -5.21 -7.03
CA PHE A 166 -14.57 -5.20 -8.44
C PHE A 166 -15.76 -5.62 -9.33
N ALA A 167 -16.40 -6.75 -9.00
CA ALA A 167 -17.54 -7.26 -9.77
C ALA A 167 -18.70 -6.24 -9.79
N LEU A 168 -19.03 -5.62 -8.65
CA LEU A 168 -20.07 -4.60 -8.56
C LEU A 168 -19.73 -3.35 -9.38
N ILE A 169 -18.48 -2.87 -9.26
CA ILE A 169 -18.03 -1.65 -9.95
C ILE A 169 -17.91 -1.87 -11.47
N LEU A 170 -17.64 -3.10 -11.92
CA LEU A 170 -17.59 -3.45 -13.34
C LEU A 170 -18.91 -3.14 -14.07
N PHE A 171 -20.05 -3.32 -13.41
CA PHE A 171 -21.37 -2.98 -13.96
C PHE A 171 -21.64 -1.47 -13.97
N VAL A 172 -20.95 -0.69 -13.13
CA VAL A 172 -21.14 0.76 -13.02
C VAL A 172 -20.25 1.51 -14.02
N ASN A 173 -18.95 1.17 -14.01
CA ASN A 173 -17.96 1.83 -14.86
C ASN A 173 -16.74 0.91 -15.07
N PRO A 174 -16.50 0.44 -16.31
CA PRO A 174 -15.37 -0.45 -16.62
C PRO A 174 -14.01 0.16 -16.28
N VAL A 175 -13.81 1.47 -16.50
CA VAL A 175 -12.53 2.13 -16.19
C VAL A 175 -12.24 2.08 -14.69
N TRP A 176 -13.25 2.31 -13.85
CA TRP A 176 -13.08 2.22 -12.41
C TRP A 176 -12.78 0.77 -11.95
N ALA A 177 -13.43 -0.20 -12.59
CA ALA A 177 -13.10 -1.61 -12.36
C ALA A 177 -11.65 -1.93 -12.79
N GLY A 178 -11.21 -1.38 -13.92
CA GLY A 178 -9.81 -1.45 -14.38
C GLY A 178 -8.82 -0.91 -13.32
N CYS A 179 -9.16 0.20 -12.67
CA CYS A 179 -8.35 0.74 -11.57
C CYS A 179 -8.19 -0.27 -10.42
N ILE A 180 -9.28 -0.97 -10.05
CA ILE A 180 -9.23 -2.01 -9.02
C ILE A 180 -8.41 -3.21 -9.51
N ALA A 181 -8.65 -3.72 -10.72
CA ALA A 181 -7.95 -4.86 -11.28
C ALA A 181 -6.43 -4.63 -11.34
N PHE A 182 -6.01 -3.51 -11.88
CA PHE A 182 -4.58 -3.15 -11.95
C PHE A 182 -3.97 -2.82 -10.58
N SER A 183 -4.78 -2.39 -9.63
CA SER A 183 -4.31 -2.25 -8.25
C SER A 183 -4.02 -3.63 -7.62
N ILE A 184 -4.89 -4.63 -7.82
CA ILE A 184 -4.64 -6.01 -7.39
C ILE A 184 -3.36 -6.54 -8.07
N PHE A 185 -3.21 -6.28 -9.38
CA PHE A 185 -2.02 -6.67 -10.15
C PHE A 185 -0.74 -6.02 -9.60
N SER A 186 -0.78 -4.73 -9.25
CA SER A 186 0.35 -4.03 -8.63
C SER A 186 0.79 -4.69 -7.32
N VAL A 187 -0.17 -5.11 -6.50
CA VAL A 187 0.12 -5.82 -5.25
C VAL A 187 0.71 -7.20 -5.53
N ALA A 188 0.13 -7.96 -6.48
CA ALA A 188 0.64 -9.27 -6.87
C ALA A 188 2.08 -9.19 -7.40
N LEU A 189 2.36 -8.19 -8.23
CA LEU A 189 3.69 -7.94 -8.80
C LEU A 189 4.72 -7.64 -7.71
N LEU A 190 4.41 -6.72 -6.80
CA LEU A 190 5.32 -6.36 -5.69
C LEU A 190 5.50 -7.51 -4.70
N LEU A 191 4.47 -8.33 -4.52
CA LEU A 191 4.52 -9.52 -3.68
C LEU A 191 5.42 -10.59 -4.31
N ALA A 192 5.29 -10.82 -5.61
CA ALA A 192 6.15 -11.73 -6.36
C ALA A 192 7.62 -11.28 -6.32
N PHE A 193 7.91 -10.00 -6.55
CA PHE A 193 9.27 -9.48 -6.44
C PHE A 193 9.88 -9.76 -5.07
N SER A 194 9.13 -9.53 -4.00
CA SER A 194 9.60 -9.81 -2.64
C SER A 194 9.79 -11.30 -2.39
N ALA A 195 8.91 -12.16 -2.90
CA ALA A 195 9.02 -13.61 -2.78
C ALA A 195 10.25 -14.19 -3.52
N TYR A 196 10.69 -13.53 -4.61
CA TYR A 196 11.91 -13.87 -5.34
C TYR A 196 13.18 -13.21 -4.79
N GLY A 197 13.10 -12.55 -3.62
CA GLY A 197 14.26 -11.97 -2.95
C GLY A 197 14.68 -10.58 -3.47
N PHE A 198 13.83 -9.92 -4.25
CA PHE A 198 14.05 -8.53 -4.64
C PHE A 198 13.56 -7.59 -3.53
N GLY A 199 14.40 -6.64 -3.11
CA GLY A 199 14.06 -5.64 -2.11
C GLY A 199 15.02 -5.64 -0.93
N VAL A 200 14.58 -5.09 0.20
CA VAL A 200 15.35 -5.12 1.46
C VAL A 200 15.39 -6.56 1.96
N GLN A 201 16.56 -7.14 2.00
CA GLN A 201 16.87 -8.38 2.69
C GLN A 201 17.36 -8.06 4.09
#